data_f2a47a03d86002a08d7ab2b811b5c5e2
#
_entry.id   f2a47a03d86002a08d7ab2b811b5c5e2
#
_cell.length_a   1.000
_cell.length_b   1.000
_cell.length_c   1.000
_cell.angle_alpha   90.00
_cell.angle_beta   90.00
_cell.angle_gamma   90.00
#
_symmetry.space_group_name_H-M   'P 1'
#
loop_
_entity.id
_entity.type
_entity.pdbx_description
1 polymer ?
#
loop_
_entity_poly.entity_id
_entity_poly.type
_entity_poly.pdbx_seq_one_letter_code
_entity_poly.pdbx_strand_id
1 'polypeptide(L)'
;ASRGLGDVYKRQELVNVYYEQSRAFADYSTAAQLASIHYTCDTRDAYWKAEQDFFDANGPAVENARVEISRAFLANAHVDALTEAFGTTCVAGMKNAVLGMDDRTVELQQQFNALVSRYQQIYGGALVELDGKQLTIPQLGPYKEDLDPAVRRAAYEAEAAYFDAHRDELDGLYTKIVKNLNAQAQILGYHDYSELSYVRMNRIGYGPAEIRKFRDQVASDVVPELKKVIELRCKRTGISHLTFSDLPVAFQDGNPSPIPGYDARMAAARTMYHELSPETAEFIDLSLIHISEPTR
;
A
#
# COMPACT_ATOMS: atom_id res chain seq x y z
N ALA A 1 2.46 22.80 -39.73
CA ALA A 1 1.22 23.55 -39.90
C ALA A 1 1.10 24.48 -38.69
N SER A 2 0.97 25.79 -38.88
CA SER A 2 0.72 26.76 -37.80
C SER A 2 -0.65 26.51 -37.21
N ARG A 3 -0.68 26.11 -35.95
CA ARG A 3 -1.94 26.03 -35.19
C ARG A 3 -2.51 27.45 -35.05
N GLY A 4 -3.83 27.65 -35.31
CA GLY A 4 -4.47 28.94 -35.13
C GLY A 4 -4.48 29.35 -33.65
N LEU A 5 -4.49 30.68 -33.36
CA LEU A 5 -4.50 31.23 -32.00
C LEU A 5 -5.64 30.64 -31.13
N GLY A 6 -6.83 30.42 -31.71
CA GLY A 6 -7.98 29.82 -31.03
C GLY A 6 -7.77 28.35 -30.65
N ASP A 7 -6.96 27.59 -31.40
CA ASP A 7 -6.64 26.21 -31.11
C ASP A 7 -5.62 26.12 -29.94
N VAL A 8 -4.63 27.01 -29.93
CA VAL A 8 -3.67 27.12 -28.82
C VAL A 8 -4.36 27.45 -27.51
N TYR A 9 -5.34 28.37 -27.55
CA TYR A 9 -6.12 28.77 -26.36
C TYR A 9 -6.92 27.59 -25.77
N LYS A 10 -7.61 26.84 -26.61
CA LYS A 10 -8.38 25.65 -26.17
C LYS A 10 -7.50 24.57 -25.57
N ARG A 11 -6.29 24.38 -26.09
CA ARG A 11 -5.32 23.44 -25.54
C ARG A 11 -4.87 23.86 -24.13
N GLN A 12 -4.55 25.15 -23.94
CA GLN A 12 -4.17 25.69 -22.63
C GLN A 12 -5.33 25.61 -21.62
N GLU A 13 -6.55 25.90 -22.06
CA GLU A 13 -7.75 25.76 -21.23
C GLU A 13 -7.93 24.33 -20.72
N LEU A 14 -7.76 23.31 -21.59
CA LEU A 14 -7.82 21.90 -21.23
C LEU A 14 -6.78 21.54 -20.15
N VAL A 15 -5.57 22.02 -20.28
CA VAL A 15 -4.49 21.83 -19.29
C VAL A 15 -4.86 22.48 -17.95
N ASN A 16 -5.39 23.69 -17.97
CA ASN A 16 -5.82 24.40 -16.77
C ASN A 16 -6.95 23.66 -16.03
N VAL A 17 -7.98 23.18 -16.75
CA VAL A 17 -9.09 22.39 -16.18
C VAL A 17 -8.55 21.09 -15.56
N TYR A 18 -7.54 20.46 -16.17
CA TYR A 18 -6.90 19.29 -15.59
C TYR A 18 -6.21 19.62 -14.26
N TYR A 19 -5.50 20.74 -14.16
CA TYR A 19 -4.91 21.21 -12.91
C TYR A 19 -5.94 21.49 -11.81
N GLU A 20 -7.03 22.18 -12.16
CA GLU A 20 -8.09 22.53 -11.22
C GLU A 20 -8.75 21.27 -10.63
N GLN A 21 -9.12 20.31 -11.49
CA GLN A 21 -9.71 19.06 -11.01
C GLN A 21 -8.71 18.25 -10.15
N SER A 22 -7.41 18.23 -10.53
CA SER A 22 -6.39 17.50 -9.80
C SER A 22 -6.23 18.08 -8.38
N ARG A 23 -6.31 19.41 -8.21
CA ARG A 23 -6.25 20.05 -6.89
C ARG A 23 -7.46 19.69 -6.04
N ALA A 24 -8.68 19.77 -6.61
CA ALA A 24 -9.89 19.41 -5.89
C ALA A 24 -9.87 17.96 -5.38
N PHE A 25 -9.38 17.02 -6.21
CA PHE A 25 -9.23 15.63 -5.80
C PHE A 25 -8.06 15.42 -4.82
N ALA A 26 -7.01 16.22 -4.87
CA ALA A 26 -5.92 16.15 -3.90
C ALA A 26 -6.39 16.49 -2.48
N ASP A 27 -7.21 17.52 -2.32
CA ASP A 27 -7.79 17.92 -1.03
C ASP A 27 -8.67 16.80 -0.46
N TYR A 28 -9.58 16.24 -1.30
CA TYR A 28 -10.40 15.10 -0.92
C TYR A 28 -9.57 13.88 -0.53
N SER A 29 -8.56 13.53 -1.35
CA SER A 29 -7.70 12.38 -1.11
C SER A 29 -6.87 12.54 0.17
N THR A 30 -6.43 13.77 0.48
CA THR A 30 -5.72 14.08 1.72
C THR A 30 -6.62 13.85 2.93
N ALA A 31 -7.86 14.33 2.90
CA ALA A 31 -8.81 14.12 3.99
C ALA A 31 -9.11 12.62 4.20
N ALA A 32 -9.36 11.88 3.11
CA ALA A 32 -9.58 10.43 3.16
C ALA A 32 -8.36 9.67 3.71
N GLN A 33 -7.15 10.06 3.31
CA GLN A 33 -5.91 9.44 3.79
C GLN A 33 -5.69 9.72 5.28
N LEU A 34 -5.95 10.94 5.76
CA LEU A 34 -5.86 11.28 7.18
C LEU A 34 -6.86 10.47 8.01
N ALA A 35 -8.11 10.37 7.57
CA ALA A 35 -9.11 9.52 8.22
C ALA A 35 -8.63 8.07 8.34
N SER A 36 -8.11 7.51 7.25
CA SER A 36 -7.60 6.13 7.22
C SER A 36 -6.39 5.93 8.14
N ILE A 37 -5.45 6.87 8.19
CA ILE A 37 -4.27 6.80 9.07
C ILE A 37 -4.71 6.80 10.53
N HIS A 38 -5.54 7.74 10.94
CA HIS A 38 -6.00 7.82 12.32
C HIS A 38 -6.84 6.63 12.73
N TYR A 39 -7.75 6.17 11.86
CA TYR A 39 -8.54 4.96 12.09
C TYR A 39 -7.65 3.72 12.28
N THR A 40 -6.62 3.54 11.46
CA THR A 40 -5.72 2.38 11.59
C THR A 40 -4.80 2.46 12.81
N CYS A 41 -4.54 3.66 13.37
CA CYS A 41 -3.83 3.82 14.64
C CYS A 41 -4.66 3.33 15.86
N ASP A 42 -5.97 3.60 15.88
CA ASP A 42 -6.91 3.03 16.88
C ASP A 42 -8.30 2.82 16.25
N THR A 43 -8.57 1.59 15.85
CA THR A 43 -9.85 1.20 15.24
C THR A 43 -11.06 1.29 16.17
N ARG A 44 -10.85 1.60 17.46
CA ARG A 44 -11.89 1.78 18.49
C ARG A 44 -12.27 3.25 18.69
N ASP A 45 -11.50 4.18 18.15
CA ASP A 45 -11.84 5.60 18.19
C ASP A 45 -13.10 5.87 17.36
N ALA A 46 -14.16 6.31 18.04
CA ALA A 46 -15.49 6.46 17.45
C ALA A 46 -15.53 7.58 16.38
N TYR A 47 -14.74 8.65 16.54
CA TYR A 47 -14.68 9.75 15.59
C TYR A 47 -14.00 9.30 14.30
N TRP A 48 -12.80 8.72 14.40
CA TRP A 48 -12.05 8.28 13.22
C TRP A 48 -12.70 7.08 12.53
N LYS A 49 -13.41 6.24 13.30
CA LYS A 49 -14.25 5.21 12.69
C LYS A 49 -15.39 5.81 11.86
N ALA A 50 -16.07 6.83 12.35
CA ALA A 50 -17.14 7.49 11.60
C ALA A 50 -16.62 8.19 10.34
N GLU A 51 -15.44 8.82 10.39
CA GLU A 51 -14.76 9.38 9.23
C GLU A 51 -14.40 8.30 8.20
N GLN A 52 -13.83 7.17 8.64
CA GLN A 52 -13.52 6.03 7.75
C GLN A 52 -14.80 5.48 7.09
N ASP A 53 -15.86 5.26 7.88
CA ASP A 53 -17.15 4.77 7.38
C ASP A 53 -17.73 5.74 6.32
N PHE A 54 -17.55 7.05 6.51
CA PHE A 54 -17.97 8.07 5.54
C PHE A 54 -17.21 7.94 4.20
N PHE A 55 -15.88 7.81 4.25
CA PHE A 55 -15.08 7.66 3.02
C PHE A 55 -15.29 6.30 2.36
N ASP A 56 -15.49 5.23 3.12
CA ASP A 56 -15.82 3.90 2.59
C ASP A 56 -17.14 3.91 1.80
N ALA A 57 -18.13 4.63 2.29
CA ALA A 57 -19.44 4.73 1.66
C ALA A 57 -19.47 5.69 0.46
N ASN A 58 -18.80 6.85 0.55
CA ASN A 58 -18.89 7.91 -0.45
C ASN A 58 -17.73 7.90 -1.46
N GLY A 59 -16.56 7.38 -1.08
CA GLY A 59 -15.37 7.34 -1.92
C GLY A 59 -15.60 6.72 -3.30
N PRO A 60 -16.30 5.59 -3.43
CA PRO A 60 -16.57 4.98 -4.74
C PRO A 60 -17.37 5.87 -5.69
N ALA A 61 -18.33 6.67 -5.18
CA ALA A 61 -19.09 7.62 -6.01
C ALA A 61 -18.19 8.80 -6.46
N VAL A 62 -17.33 9.30 -5.59
CA VAL A 62 -16.36 10.35 -5.92
C VAL A 62 -15.36 9.85 -6.96
N GLU A 63 -14.84 8.61 -6.80
CA GLU A 63 -13.94 8.01 -7.78
C GLU A 63 -14.63 7.79 -9.13
N ASN A 64 -15.91 7.36 -9.14
CA ASN A 64 -16.67 7.25 -10.37
C ASN A 64 -16.85 8.62 -11.08
N ALA A 65 -17.10 9.69 -10.33
CA ALA A 65 -17.13 11.05 -10.90
C ALA A 65 -15.79 11.44 -11.54
N ARG A 66 -14.66 11.06 -10.90
CA ARG A 66 -13.31 11.26 -11.46
C ARG A 66 -13.09 10.45 -12.75
N VAL A 67 -13.64 9.25 -12.82
CA VAL A 67 -13.61 8.41 -14.02
C VAL A 67 -14.39 9.05 -15.15
N GLU A 68 -15.57 9.62 -14.90
CA GLU A 68 -16.36 10.34 -15.92
C GLU A 68 -15.63 11.60 -16.43
N ILE A 69 -14.95 12.34 -15.55
CA ILE A 69 -14.08 13.45 -15.96
C ILE A 69 -12.94 12.95 -16.86
N SER A 70 -12.29 11.83 -16.49
CA SER A 70 -11.24 11.20 -17.30
C SER A 70 -11.76 10.79 -18.68
N ARG A 71 -12.99 10.27 -18.75
CA ARG A 71 -13.67 9.93 -20.01
C ARG A 71 -13.88 11.18 -20.90
N ALA A 72 -14.29 12.29 -20.30
CA ALA A 72 -14.46 13.56 -21.00
C ALA A 72 -13.11 14.11 -21.52
N PHE A 73 -12.03 14.02 -20.74
CA PHE A 73 -10.70 14.39 -21.20
C PHE A 73 -10.24 13.54 -22.39
N LEU A 74 -10.42 12.21 -22.31
CA LEU A 74 -10.03 11.29 -23.38
C LEU A 74 -10.82 11.49 -24.68
N ALA A 75 -12.06 11.95 -24.60
CA ALA A 75 -12.90 12.28 -25.75
C ALA A 75 -12.59 13.67 -26.36
N ASN A 76 -11.79 14.51 -25.68
CA ASN A 76 -11.48 15.86 -26.14
C ASN A 76 -10.55 15.84 -27.35
N ALA A 77 -10.81 16.67 -28.36
CA ALA A 77 -10.01 16.78 -29.58
C ALA A 77 -8.56 17.23 -29.32
N HIS A 78 -8.30 17.85 -28.17
CA HIS A 78 -6.98 18.36 -27.77
C HIS A 78 -6.32 17.52 -26.66
N VAL A 79 -6.70 16.26 -26.48
CA VAL A 79 -6.15 15.38 -25.44
C VAL A 79 -4.61 15.23 -25.54
N ASP A 80 -4.03 15.43 -26.73
CA ASP A 80 -2.60 15.48 -26.95
C ASP A 80 -1.89 16.61 -26.18
N ALA A 81 -2.59 17.71 -25.86
CA ALA A 81 -2.07 18.76 -24.99
C ALA A 81 -1.77 18.26 -23.56
N LEU A 82 -2.55 17.32 -23.05
CA LEU A 82 -2.28 16.68 -21.76
C LEU A 82 -1.04 15.78 -21.83
N THR A 83 -0.84 15.11 -22.98
CA THR A 83 0.39 14.33 -23.19
C THR A 83 1.62 15.24 -23.29
N GLU A 84 1.52 16.38 -23.94
CA GLU A 84 2.60 17.36 -24.04
C GLU A 84 2.95 17.98 -22.67
N ALA A 85 1.93 18.29 -21.85
CA ALA A 85 2.12 18.94 -20.55
C ALA A 85 2.53 17.97 -19.43
N PHE A 86 2.01 16.74 -19.41
CA PHE A 86 2.14 15.81 -18.28
C PHE A 86 2.77 14.46 -18.64
N GLY A 87 3.12 14.25 -19.90
CA GLY A 87 3.67 12.98 -20.39
C GLY A 87 2.62 11.93 -20.76
N THR A 88 3.08 10.88 -21.43
CA THR A 88 2.22 9.78 -21.94
C THR A 88 1.55 8.98 -20.84
N THR A 89 2.17 8.87 -19.66
CA THR A 89 1.64 8.14 -18.51
C THR A 89 0.38 8.77 -17.94
N CYS A 90 0.22 10.09 -18.04
CA CYS A 90 -0.98 10.80 -17.61
C CYS A 90 -2.21 10.29 -18.39
N VAL A 91 -2.16 10.31 -19.71
CA VAL A 91 -3.27 9.85 -20.58
C VAL A 91 -3.48 8.34 -20.47
N ALA A 92 -2.40 7.56 -20.33
CA ALA A 92 -2.51 6.11 -20.10
C ALA A 92 -3.19 5.79 -18.75
N GLY A 93 -2.88 6.56 -17.70
CA GLY A 93 -3.55 6.45 -16.40
C GLY A 93 -5.03 6.76 -16.45
N MET A 94 -5.44 7.80 -17.21
CA MET A 94 -6.86 8.08 -17.45
C MET A 94 -7.57 6.93 -18.17
N LYS A 95 -6.92 6.30 -19.16
CA LYS A 95 -7.47 5.12 -19.84
C LYS A 95 -7.68 3.97 -18.86
N ASN A 96 -6.70 3.70 -18.01
CA ASN A 96 -6.82 2.67 -16.98
C ASN A 96 -7.94 3.00 -15.98
N ALA A 97 -8.09 4.26 -15.55
CA ALA A 97 -9.18 4.66 -14.68
C ALA A 97 -10.54 4.35 -15.30
N VAL A 98 -10.75 4.71 -16.58
CA VAL A 98 -11.98 4.45 -17.33
C VAL A 98 -12.24 2.95 -17.53
N LEU A 99 -11.21 2.14 -17.70
CA LEU A 99 -11.31 0.68 -17.85
C LEU A 99 -11.49 -0.03 -16.50
N GLY A 100 -11.09 0.60 -15.40
CA GLY A 100 -11.06 -0.01 -14.07
C GLY A 100 -12.32 0.18 -13.24
N MET A 101 -13.23 1.08 -13.63
CA MET A 101 -14.44 1.42 -12.86
C MET A 101 -15.50 2.08 -13.73
N ASP A 102 -16.77 1.84 -13.40
CA ASP A 102 -17.93 2.59 -13.84
C ASP A 102 -19.04 2.55 -12.77
N ASP A 103 -20.17 3.21 -13.04
CA ASP A 103 -21.31 3.34 -12.12
C ASP A 103 -21.88 1.99 -11.65
N ARG A 104 -21.84 0.95 -12.50
CA ARG A 104 -22.33 -0.40 -12.18
C ARG A 104 -21.51 -1.10 -11.09
N THR A 105 -20.30 -0.62 -10.80
CA THR A 105 -19.39 -1.22 -9.80
C THR A 105 -19.33 -0.44 -8.49
N VAL A 106 -19.97 0.73 -8.39
CA VAL A 106 -19.93 1.61 -7.20
C VAL A 106 -20.41 0.89 -5.94
N GLU A 107 -21.58 0.24 -5.99
CA GLU A 107 -22.12 -0.48 -4.84
C GLU A 107 -21.21 -1.64 -4.39
N LEU A 108 -20.68 -2.41 -5.34
CA LEU A 108 -19.73 -3.48 -5.02
C LEU A 108 -18.43 -2.93 -4.40
N GLN A 109 -17.97 -1.76 -4.83
CA GLN A 109 -16.80 -1.13 -4.24
C GLN A 109 -17.07 -0.65 -2.81
N GLN A 110 -18.26 -0.11 -2.52
CA GLN A 110 -18.68 0.21 -1.14
C GLN A 110 -18.68 -1.04 -0.24
N GLN A 111 -19.26 -2.14 -0.74
CA GLN A 111 -19.25 -3.42 -0.03
C GLN A 111 -17.83 -3.95 0.21
N PHE A 112 -16.94 -3.83 -0.78
CA PHE A 112 -15.54 -4.21 -0.66
C PHE A 112 -14.83 -3.40 0.43
N ASN A 113 -15.01 -2.07 0.45
CA ASN A 113 -14.42 -1.20 1.47
C ASN A 113 -14.87 -1.61 2.87
N ALA A 114 -16.17 -1.85 3.08
CA ALA A 114 -16.69 -2.32 4.37
C ALA A 114 -16.09 -3.68 4.82
N LEU A 115 -15.87 -4.61 3.87
CA LEU A 115 -15.21 -5.89 4.16
C LEU A 115 -13.73 -5.70 4.57
N VAL A 116 -13.02 -4.80 3.90
CA VAL A 116 -11.63 -4.46 4.24
C VAL A 116 -11.54 -3.77 5.60
N SER A 117 -12.42 -2.81 5.89
CA SER A 117 -12.50 -2.16 7.20
C SER A 117 -12.80 -3.17 8.32
N ARG A 118 -13.65 -4.17 8.07
CA ARG A 118 -13.87 -5.26 9.03
C ARG A 118 -12.62 -6.10 9.28
N TYR A 119 -11.88 -6.45 8.23
CA TYR A 119 -10.59 -7.13 8.38
C TYR A 119 -9.60 -6.30 9.21
N GLN A 120 -9.50 -5.00 8.94
CA GLN A 120 -8.63 -4.09 9.70
C GLN A 120 -9.02 -4.02 11.19
N GLN A 121 -10.31 -4.05 11.53
CA GLN A 121 -10.77 -4.11 12.92
C GLN A 121 -10.32 -5.39 13.63
N ILE A 122 -10.42 -6.54 12.97
CA ILE A 122 -9.98 -7.82 13.54
C ILE A 122 -8.47 -7.80 13.78
N TYR A 123 -7.70 -7.38 12.78
CA TYR A 123 -6.23 -7.35 12.86
C TYR A 123 -5.72 -6.27 13.83
N GLY A 124 -6.20 -5.04 13.70
CA GLY A 124 -5.76 -3.90 14.52
C GLY A 124 -6.25 -3.95 15.96
N GLY A 125 -7.39 -4.61 16.19
CA GLY A 125 -7.94 -4.85 17.53
C GLY A 125 -7.38 -6.09 18.24
N ALA A 126 -6.45 -6.84 17.60
CA ALA A 126 -5.92 -8.07 18.14
C ALA A 126 -5.16 -7.85 19.44
N LEU A 127 -5.57 -8.56 20.48
CA LEU A 127 -4.85 -8.68 21.76
C LEU A 127 -4.52 -10.15 21.99
N VAL A 128 -3.25 -10.43 22.12
CA VAL A 128 -2.69 -11.76 22.30
C VAL A 128 -2.13 -11.88 23.71
N GLU A 129 -2.49 -12.93 24.42
CA GLU A 129 -1.92 -13.21 25.72
C GLU A 129 -0.59 -13.95 25.59
N LEU A 130 0.47 -13.39 26.18
CA LEU A 130 1.80 -14.01 26.26
C LEU A 130 2.44 -13.63 27.60
N ASP A 131 2.89 -14.62 28.37
CA ASP A 131 3.52 -14.44 29.68
C ASP A 131 2.67 -13.61 30.66
N GLY A 132 1.34 -13.79 30.65
CA GLY A 132 0.41 -13.03 31.48
C GLY A 132 0.22 -11.57 31.08
N LYS A 133 0.68 -11.18 29.89
CA LYS A 133 0.52 -9.83 29.33
C LYS A 133 -0.42 -9.87 28.13
N GLN A 134 -1.22 -8.82 27.99
CA GLN A 134 -2.00 -8.57 26.78
C GLN A 134 -1.17 -7.70 25.81
N LEU A 135 -0.82 -8.25 24.67
CA LEU A 135 0.05 -7.63 23.68
C LEU A 135 -0.66 -7.50 22.33
N THR A 136 -0.43 -6.41 21.64
CA THR A 136 -0.81 -6.30 20.23
C THR A 136 0.14 -7.14 19.36
N ILE A 137 -0.29 -7.50 18.14
CA ILE A 137 0.55 -8.28 17.22
C ILE A 137 1.94 -7.63 16.99
N PRO A 138 2.08 -6.30 16.76
CA PRO A 138 3.39 -5.67 16.65
C PRO A 138 4.24 -5.77 17.92
N GLN A 139 3.64 -5.80 19.10
CA GLN A 139 4.36 -5.95 20.38
C GLN A 139 4.93 -7.35 20.60
N LEU A 140 4.54 -8.35 19.81
CA LEU A 140 5.17 -9.67 19.78
C LEU A 140 6.56 -9.66 19.11
N GLY A 141 6.91 -8.59 18.35
CA GLY A 141 8.17 -8.48 17.63
C GLY A 141 9.40 -8.85 18.46
N PRO A 142 9.65 -8.22 19.63
CA PRO A 142 10.79 -8.54 20.48
C PRO A 142 10.84 -10.01 20.93
N TYR A 143 9.69 -10.64 21.22
CA TYR A 143 9.61 -12.06 21.59
C TYR A 143 9.91 -12.97 20.40
N LYS A 144 9.52 -12.58 19.18
CA LYS A 144 9.84 -13.33 17.94
C LYS A 144 11.30 -13.24 17.54
N GLU A 145 12.04 -12.28 18.09
CA GLU A 145 13.50 -12.11 17.87
C GLU A 145 14.33 -12.59 19.06
N ASP A 146 13.73 -13.15 20.12
CA ASP A 146 14.42 -13.65 21.29
C ASP A 146 15.43 -14.78 20.92
N LEU A 147 16.54 -14.85 21.64
CA LEU A 147 17.55 -15.89 21.42
C LEU A 147 17.05 -17.28 21.81
N ASP A 148 16.15 -17.37 22.81
CA ASP A 148 15.54 -18.62 23.20
C ASP A 148 14.49 -19.07 22.16
N PRO A 149 14.70 -20.20 21.47
CA PRO A 149 13.73 -20.70 20.50
C PRO A 149 12.37 -21.05 21.10
N ALA A 150 12.29 -21.35 22.41
CA ALA A 150 11.02 -21.61 23.07
C ALA A 150 10.19 -20.33 23.22
N VAL A 151 10.83 -19.19 23.54
CA VAL A 151 10.17 -17.87 23.60
C VAL A 151 9.66 -17.46 22.22
N ARG A 152 10.50 -17.61 21.19
CA ARG A 152 10.07 -17.31 19.82
C ARG A 152 8.86 -18.13 19.40
N ARG A 153 8.90 -19.44 19.64
CA ARG A 153 7.81 -20.35 19.29
C ARG A 153 6.53 -19.98 20.02
N ALA A 154 6.60 -19.72 21.34
CA ALA A 154 5.44 -19.30 22.12
C ALA A 154 4.79 -18.04 21.57
N ALA A 155 5.57 -17.04 21.12
CA ALA A 155 5.04 -15.82 20.50
C ALA A 155 4.31 -16.10 19.17
N TYR A 156 4.84 -16.98 18.32
CA TYR A 156 4.16 -17.37 17.08
C TYR A 156 2.92 -18.22 17.33
N GLU A 157 2.96 -19.13 18.31
CA GLU A 157 1.80 -19.96 18.70
C GLU A 157 0.68 -19.11 19.29
N ALA A 158 1.00 -18.11 20.10
CA ALA A 158 0.04 -17.17 20.66
C ALA A 158 -0.65 -16.33 19.58
N GLU A 159 0.11 -15.82 18.59
CA GLU A 159 -0.45 -15.13 17.42
C GLU A 159 -1.33 -16.07 16.58
N ALA A 160 -0.85 -17.28 16.30
CA ALA A 160 -1.62 -18.27 15.54
C ALA A 160 -2.94 -18.63 16.22
N ALA A 161 -2.94 -18.78 17.55
CA ALA A 161 -4.14 -19.06 18.32
C ALA A 161 -5.19 -17.93 18.20
N TYR A 162 -4.76 -16.67 18.14
CA TYR A 162 -5.68 -15.55 17.89
C TYR A 162 -6.36 -15.67 16.51
N PHE A 163 -5.59 -15.92 15.46
CA PHE A 163 -6.13 -16.06 14.11
C PHE A 163 -6.97 -17.34 13.96
N ASP A 164 -6.61 -18.42 14.64
CA ASP A 164 -7.42 -19.65 14.67
C ASP A 164 -8.78 -19.42 15.34
N ALA A 165 -8.82 -18.63 16.41
CA ALA A 165 -10.08 -18.26 17.06
C ALA A 165 -10.99 -17.39 16.17
N HIS A 166 -10.43 -16.65 15.21
CA HIS A 166 -11.17 -15.82 14.26
C HIS A 166 -11.25 -16.44 12.86
N ARG A 167 -10.83 -17.71 12.68
CA ARG A 167 -10.69 -18.38 11.38
C ARG A 167 -11.96 -18.31 10.55
N ASP A 168 -13.11 -18.71 11.11
CA ASP A 168 -14.37 -18.76 10.36
C ASP A 168 -14.79 -17.37 9.85
N GLU A 169 -14.55 -16.32 10.64
CA GLU A 169 -14.85 -14.95 10.24
C GLU A 169 -13.87 -14.48 9.14
N LEU A 170 -12.57 -14.73 9.30
CA LEU A 170 -11.54 -14.34 8.35
C LEU A 170 -11.71 -15.07 7.00
N ASP A 171 -11.97 -16.38 7.03
CA ASP A 171 -12.23 -17.18 5.81
C ASP A 171 -13.52 -16.71 5.12
N GLY A 172 -14.55 -16.38 5.92
CA GLY A 172 -15.78 -15.80 5.42
C GLY A 172 -15.59 -14.43 4.77
N LEU A 173 -14.80 -13.55 5.37
CA LEU A 173 -14.44 -12.23 4.81
C LEU A 173 -13.64 -12.38 3.53
N TYR A 174 -12.60 -13.21 3.52
CA TYR A 174 -11.78 -13.47 2.33
C TYR A 174 -12.63 -13.99 1.17
N THR A 175 -13.51 -14.95 1.44
CA THR A 175 -14.41 -15.49 0.42
C THR A 175 -15.35 -14.42 -0.15
N LYS A 176 -15.90 -13.54 0.69
CA LYS A 176 -16.74 -12.42 0.24
C LYS A 176 -15.96 -11.41 -0.59
N ILE A 177 -14.74 -11.08 -0.17
CA ILE A 177 -13.83 -10.18 -0.90
C ILE A 177 -13.53 -10.73 -2.30
N VAL A 178 -13.12 -12.00 -2.41
CA VAL A 178 -12.81 -12.63 -3.70
C VAL A 178 -14.04 -12.67 -4.63
N LYS A 179 -15.21 -13.03 -4.11
CA LYS A 179 -16.45 -13.03 -4.89
C LYS A 179 -16.83 -11.63 -5.35
N ASN A 180 -16.73 -10.63 -4.49
CA ASN A 180 -17.02 -9.24 -4.81
C ASN A 180 -16.10 -8.72 -5.91
N LEU A 181 -14.80 -8.90 -5.78
CA LEU A 181 -13.80 -8.45 -6.76
C LEU A 181 -13.98 -9.12 -8.13
N ASN A 182 -14.29 -10.43 -8.15
CA ASN A 182 -14.58 -11.14 -9.41
C ASN A 182 -15.89 -10.65 -10.03
N ALA A 183 -16.93 -10.35 -9.24
CA ALA A 183 -18.17 -9.78 -9.75
C ALA A 183 -17.92 -8.40 -10.41
N GLN A 184 -17.10 -7.54 -9.79
CA GLN A 184 -16.70 -6.27 -10.39
C GLN A 184 -15.96 -6.48 -11.72
N ALA A 185 -15.02 -7.43 -11.77
CA ALA A 185 -14.27 -7.75 -12.98
C ALA A 185 -15.20 -8.19 -14.12
N GLN A 186 -16.16 -9.09 -13.85
CA GLN A 186 -17.12 -9.58 -14.84
C GLN A 186 -18.05 -8.46 -15.34
N ILE A 187 -18.51 -7.55 -14.48
CA ILE A 187 -19.32 -6.39 -14.88
C ILE A 187 -18.54 -5.49 -15.86
N LEU A 188 -17.22 -5.33 -15.65
CA LEU A 188 -16.36 -4.53 -16.51
C LEU A 188 -15.84 -5.29 -17.74
N GLY A 189 -16.24 -6.57 -17.93
CA GLY A 189 -15.91 -7.37 -19.10
C GLY A 189 -14.59 -8.13 -19.02
N TYR A 190 -14.00 -8.26 -17.84
CA TYR A 190 -12.80 -9.09 -17.60
C TYR A 190 -13.20 -10.51 -17.20
N HIS A 191 -12.31 -11.47 -17.48
CA HIS A 191 -12.52 -12.87 -17.09
C HIS A 191 -12.54 -13.03 -15.57
N ASP A 192 -11.59 -12.43 -14.87
CA ASP A 192 -11.47 -12.43 -13.41
C ASP A 192 -10.79 -11.17 -12.88
N TYR A 193 -10.68 -11.08 -11.55
CA TYR A 193 -10.04 -9.92 -10.92
C TYR A 193 -8.54 -9.83 -11.19
N SER A 194 -7.86 -10.93 -11.52
CA SER A 194 -6.42 -10.88 -11.82
C SER A 194 -6.15 -9.98 -13.03
N GLU A 195 -7.00 -10.04 -14.05
CA GLU A 195 -6.91 -9.17 -15.23
C GLU A 195 -7.25 -7.72 -14.88
N LEU A 196 -8.39 -7.49 -14.21
CA LEU A 196 -8.80 -6.15 -13.79
C LEU A 196 -7.77 -5.48 -12.86
N SER A 197 -7.11 -6.27 -12.01
CA SER A 197 -6.13 -5.75 -11.05
C SER A 197 -4.94 -5.04 -11.70
N TYR A 198 -4.49 -5.49 -12.88
CA TYR A 198 -3.43 -4.81 -13.63
C TYR A 198 -3.84 -3.40 -14.05
N VAL A 199 -5.09 -3.24 -14.47
CA VAL A 199 -5.66 -1.94 -14.84
C VAL A 199 -5.80 -1.05 -13.60
N ARG A 200 -6.39 -1.55 -12.52
CA ARG A 200 -6.59 -0.81 -11.25
C ARG A 200 -5.29 -0.43 -10.54
N MET A 201 -4.27 -1.26 -10.66
CA MET A 201 -2.92 -0.93 -10.15
C MET A 201 -2.14 0.00 -11.10
N ASN A 202 -2.79 0.50 -12.14
CA ASN A 202 -2.21 1.41 -13.12
C ASN A 202 -0.87 0.89 -13.71
N ARG A 203 -0.82 -0.41 -14.02
CA ARG A 203 0.36 -1.04 -14.64
C ARG A 203 0.42 -0.70 -16.11
N ILE A 204 1.26 0.27 -16.44
CA ILE A 204 1.44 0.81 -17.79
C ILE A 204 2.74 0.24 -18.37
N GLY A 205 2.65 -0.29 -19.60
CA GLY A 205 3.83 -0.77 -20.35
C GLY A 205 4.29 -2.19 -20.03
N TYR A 206 3.63 -2.90 -19.10
CA TYR A 206 3.88 -4.31 -18.82
C TYR A 206 2.60 -5.01 -18.33
N GLY A 207 2.53 -6.32 -18.53
CA GLY A 207 1.39 -7.14 -18.18
C GLY A 207 1.80 -8.48 -17.56
N PRO A 208 0.86 -9.44 -17.46
CA PRO A 208 1.11 -10.76 -16.87
C PRO A 208 2.27 -11.53 -17.53
N ALA A 209 2.49 -11.35 -18.83
CA ALA A 209 3.56 -12.05 -19.56
C ALA A 209 4.96 -11.58 -19.14
N GLU A 210 5.15 -10.26 -19.00
CA GLU A 210 6.40 -9.66 -18.53
C GLU A 210 6.68 -10.03 -17.08
N ILE A 211 5.65 -10.00 -16.22
CA ILE A 211 5.76 -10.40 -14.81
C ILE A 211 6.09 -11.90 -14.71
N ARG A 212 5.59 -12.74 -15.58
CA ARG A 212 5.95 -14.17 -15.61
C ARG A 212 7.44 -14.36 -15.89
N LYS A 213 7.96 -13.68 -16.91
CA LYS A 213 9.41 -13.71 -17.22
C LYS A 213 10.26 -13.24 -16.05
N PHE A 214 9.85 -12.16 -15.37
CA PHE A 214 10.54 -11.66 -14.19
C PHE A 214 10.54 -12.71 -13.06
N ARG A 215 9.38 -13.34 -12.76
CA ARG A 215 9.29 -14.39 -11.74
C ARG A 215 10.14 -15.61 -12.08
N ASP A 216 10.16 -16.03 -13.35
CA ASP A 216 10.98 -17.13 -13.82
C ASP A 216 12.47 -16.83 -13.62
N GLN A 217 12.89 -15.59 -13.92
CA GLN A 217 14.27 -15.13 -13.67
C GLN A 217 14.58 -15.08 -12.16
N VAL A 218 13.69 -14.59 -11.32
CA VAL A 218 13.86 -14.64 -9.86
C VAL A 218 14.01 -16.08 -9.37
N ALA A 219 13.21 -17.01 -9.88
CA ALA A 219 13.27 -18.41 -9.50
C ALA A 219 14.59 -19.07 -9.93
N SER A 220 15.11 -18.75 -11.13
CA SER A 220 16.35 -19.32 -11.67
C SER A 220 17.62 -18.71 -11.07
N ASP A 221 17.62 -17.39 -10.87
CA ASP A 221 18.87 -16.65 -10.58
C ASP A 221 18.97 -16.23 -9.10
N VAL A 222 17.85 -15.74 -8.51
CA VAL A 222 17.86 -15.21 -7.13
C VAL A 222 17.64 -16.29 -6.08
N VAL A 223 16.71 -17.23 -6.30
CA VAL A 223 16.39 -18.28 -5.32
C VAL A 223 17.58 -19.18 -5.00
N PRO A 224 18.43 -19.60 -5.96
CA PRO A 224 19.65 -20.36 -5.63
C PRO A 224 20.64 -19.59 -4.76
N GLU A 225 20.80 -18.28 -4.97
CA GLU A 225 21.67 -17.44 -4.15
C GLU A 225 21.08 -17.25 -2.73
N LEU A 226 19.77 -17.09 -2.60
CA LEU A 226 19.11 -17.04 -1.30
C LEU A 226 19.35 -18.32 -0.49
N LYS A 227 19.36 -19.50 -1.13
CA LYS A 227 19.70 -20.76 -0.44
C LYS A 227 21.10 -20.72 0.17
N LYS A 228 22.09 -20.19 -0.55
CA LYS A 228 23.46 -20.02 -0.02
C LYS A 228 23.49 -19.06 1.17
N VAL A 229 22.72 -17.96 1.11
CA VAL A 229 22.59 -17.01 2.23
C VAL A 229 21.97 -17.70 3.45
N ILE A 230 20.95 -18.55 3.26
CA ILE A 230 20.34 -19.34 4.33
C ILE A 230 21.33 -20.31 4.95
N GLU A 231 22.14 -21.02 4.13
CA GLU A 231 23.19 -21.92 4.61
C GLU A 231 24.26 -21.19 5.42
N LEU A 232 24.69 -20.00 4.96
CA LEU A 232 25.61 -19.14 5.71
C LEU A 232 25.02 -18.69 7.05
N ARG A 233 23.71 -18.38 7.04
CA ARG A 233 22.99 -18.03 8.26
C ARG A 233 22.89 -19.19 9.23
N CYS A 234 22.60 -20.41 8.78
CA CYS A 234 22.65 -21.63 9.60
C CYS A 234 24.03 -21.80 10.29
N LYS A 235 25.10 -21.63 9.52
CA LYS A 235 26.47 -21.70 10.07
C LYS A 235 26.75 -20.63 11.12
N ARG A 236 26.29 -19.38 10.83
CA ARG A 236 26.51 -18.23 11.73
C ARG A 236 25.70 -18.33 13.02
N THR A 237 24.47 -18.81 12.96
CA THR A 237 23.56 -18.94 14.12
C THR A 237 23.79 -20.25 14.89
N GLY A 238 24.47 -21.24 14.31
CA GLY A 238 24.57 -22.57 14.87
C GLY A 238 23.29 -23.41 14.76
N ILE A 239 22.29 -22.95 14.06
CA ILE A 239 21.01 -23.64 13.84
C ILE A 239 21.15 -24.49 12.58
N SER A 240 21.12 -25.82 12.73
CA SER A 240 21.32 -26.75 11.62
C SER A 240 20.18 -26.75 10.58
N HIS A 241 18.96 -26.43 11.02
CA HIS A 241 17.78 -26.33 10.17
C HIS A 241 16.89 -25.19 10.68
N LEU A 242 16.81 -24.10 9.89
CA LEU A 242 15.98 -22.95 10.22
C LEU A 242 14.49 -23.30 10.02
N THR A 243 13.72 -23.15 11.07
CA THR A 243 12.27 -23.17 11.04
C THR A 243 11.72 -21.75 10.80
N PHE A 244 10.41 -21.64 10.57
CA PHE A 244 9.77 -20.34 10.41
C PHE A 244 10.03 -19.39 11.58
N SER A 245 10.00 -19.90 12.81
CA SER A 245 10.26 -19.11 14.01
C SER A 245 11.74 -18.72 14.21
N ASP A 246 12.66 -19.31 13.45
CA ASP A 246 14.10 -18.96 13.52
C ASP A 246 14.48 -17.86 12.52
N LEU A 247 13.63 -17.60 11.51
CA LEU A 247 13.91 -16.62 10.45
C LEU A 247 14.24 -15.20 10.97
N PRO A 248 13.66 -14.67 12.05
CA PRO A 248 14.01 -13.35 12.55
C PRO A 248 15.43 -13.28 13.15
N VAL A 249 15.98 -14.38 13.67
CA VAL A 249 17.31 -14.39 14.33
C VAL A 249 18.43 -14.48 13.29
N ALA A 250 19.30 -13.47 13.26
CA ALA A 250 20.39 -13.38 12.29
C ALA A 250 21.78 -13.69 12.86
N PHE A 251 21.99 -13.58 14.17
CA PHE A 251 23.28 -13.78 14.85
C PHE A 251 23.09 -14.59 16.14
N GLN A 252 24.17 -15.30 16.56
CA GLN A 252 24.16 -16.16 17.74
C GLN A 252 23.98 -15.38 19.05
N ASP A 253 24.50 -14.17 19.08
CA ASP A 253 24.47 -13.23 20.22
C ASP A 253 23.35 -12.19 20.14
N GLY A 254 22.45 -12.35 19.19
CA GLY A 254 21.31 -11.48 18.97
C GLY A 254 21.44 -10.56 17.77
N ASN A 255 20.31 -10.07 17.31
CA ASN A 255 20.27 -9.11 16.21
C ASN A 255 20.85 -7.75 16.65
N PRO A 256 21.47 -6.98 15.73
CA PRO A 256 21.88 -5.61 16.03
C PRO A 256 20.69 -4.80 16.57
N SER A 257 20.87 -4.19 17.71
CA SER A 257 19.85 -3.29 18.28
C SER A 257 19.96 -1.90 17.70
N PRO A 258 18.84 -1.25 17.34
CA PRO A 258 18.88 0.11 16.88
C PRO A 258 19.31 1.07 18.01
N ILE A 259 19.90 2.19 17.66
CA ILE A 259 20.22 3.28 18.62
C ILE A 259 18.97 3.62 19.41
N PRO A 260 18.99 3.56 20.76
CA PRO A 260 17.81 3.81 21.57
C PRO A 260 17.40 5.29 21.53
N GLY A 261 16.09 5.52 21.51
CA GLY A 261 15.49 6.86 21.48
C GLY A 261 15.33 7.43 20.08
N TYR A 262 14.24 8.18 19.90
CA TYR A 262 13.89 8.81 18.62
C TYR A 262 14.95 9.84 18.20
N ASP A 263 15.27 10.79 19.10
CA ASP A 263 16.18 11.91 18.79
C ASP A 263 17.58 11.43 18.42
N ALA A 264 18.10 10.42 19.14
CA ALA A 264 19.42 9.84 18.84
C ALA A 264 19.42 9.13 17.46
N ARG A 265 18.34 8.43 17.09
CA ARG A 265 18.20 7.82 15.75
C ARG A 265 18.12 8.87 14.64
N MET A 266 17.36 9.96 14.87
CA MET A 266 17.24 11.07 13.91
C MET A 266 18.57 11.79 13.72
N ALA A 267 19.33 12.02 14.81
CA ALA A 267 20.67 12.61 14.74
C ALA A 267 21.64 11.70 13.96
N ALA A 268 21.63 10.40 14.21
CA ALA A 268 22.47 9.43 13.47
C ALA A 268 22.07 9.36 11.99
N ALA A 269 20.76 9.34 11.68
CA ALA A 269 20.28 9.37 10.32
C ALA A 269 20.73 10.64 9.58
N ARG A 270 20.59 11.82 10.23
CA ARG A 270 21.05 13.08 9.65
C ARG A 270 22.55 13.05 9.36
N THR A 271 23.37 12.58 10.31
CA THR A 271 24.81 12.43 10.11
C THR A 271 25.11 11.54 8.91
N MET A 272 24.48 10.36 8.81
CA MET A 272 24.63 9.44 7.69
C MET A 272 24.30 10.09 6.34
N TYR A 273 23.19 10.83 6.23
CA TYR A 273 22.81 11.50 4.99
C TYR A 273 23.77 12.63 4.62
N HIS A 274 24.31 13.36 5.59
CA HIS A 274 25.33 14.40 5.37
C HIS A 274 26.68 13.83 4.91
N GLU A 275 27.04 12.63 5.38
CA GLU A 275 28.28 11.94 4.97
C GLU A 275 28.18 11.31 3.58
N LEU A 276 26.95 10.96 3.11
CA LEU A 276 26.74 10.31 1.81
C LEU A 276 27.00 11.27 0.64
N SER A 277 26.36 12.44 0.62
CA SER A 277 26.57 13.48 -0.39
C SER A 277 25.92 14.81 -0.02
N PRO A 278 26.31 15.94 -0.66
CA PRO A 278 25.62 17.22 -0.49
C PRO A 278 24.12 17.16 -0.81
N GLU A 279 23.73 16.40 -1.84
CA GLU A 279 22.35 16.30 -2.29
C GLU A 279 21.49 15.54 -1.26
N THR A 280 22.04 14.47 -0.65
CA THR A 280 21.34 13.74 0.42
C THR A 280 21.28 14.55 1.73
N ALA A 281 22.27 15.39 2.02
CA ALA A 281 22.24 16.34 3.12
C ALA A 281 21.10 17.35 2.96
N GLU A 282 20.98 17.97 1.79
CA GLU A 282 19.89 18.89 1.47
C GLU A 282 18.52 18.19 1.58
N PHE A 283 18.41 16.99 1.05
CA PHE A 283 17.17 16.20 1.12
C PHE A 283 16.73 15.93 2.57
N ILE A 284 17.62 15.44 3.43
CA ILE A 284 17.24 15.11 4.83
C ILE A 284 16.89 16.36 5.64
N ASP A 285 17.61 17.45 5.42
CA ASP A 285 17.34 18.71 6.12
C ASP A 285 15.96 19.27 5.75
N LEU A 286 15.58 19.24 4.46
CA LEU A 286 14.24 19.61 4.00
C LEU A 286 13.16 18.64 4.51
N SER A 287 13.44 17.35 4.49
CA SER A 287 12.50 16.32 4.98
C SER A 287 12.23 16.47 6.48
N LEU A 288 13.24 16.78 7.29
CA LEU A 288 13.09 16.97 8.73
C LEU A 288 12.27 18.22 9.08
N ILE A 289 12.33 19.29 8.31
CA ILE A 289 11.47 20.46 8.47
C ILE A 289 10.00 20.06 8.31
N HIS A 290 9.67 19.26 7.30
CA HIS A 290 8.30 18.78 7.06
C HIS A 290 7.81 17.75 8.08
N ILE A 291 8.70 16.95 8.67
CA ILE A 291 8.37 15.99 9.72
C ILE A 291 8.18 16.67 11.09
N SER A 292 9.00 17.68 11.40
CA SER A 292 8.98 18.37 12.70
C SER A 292 7.99 19.55 12.77
N GLU A 293 7.57 20.09 11.62
CA GLU A 293 6.53 21.11 11.52
C GLU A 293 5.37 20.58 10.67
N PRO A 294 4.46 19.77 11.24
CA PRO A 294 3.22 19.46 10.55
C PRO A 294 2.50 20.78 10.30
N THR A 295 2.33 21.14 9.04
CA THR A 295 1.60 22.33 8.61
C THR A 295 0.27 22.42 9.36
N ARG A 296 0.10 23.53 10.09
CA ARG A 296 -1.14 23.87 10.78
C ARG A 296 -2.28 24.05 9.79
#